data_20aca756fae9cbf0ed6f795d94df1e1b
#
_entry.id   20aca756fae9cbf0ed6f795d94df1e1b
#
_cell.length_a   1.000
_cell.length_b   1.000
_cell.length_c   1.000
_cell.angle_alpha   90.00
_cell.angle_beta   90.00
_cell.angle_gamma   90.00
#
_symmetry.space_group_name_H-M   'P 1'
#
loop_
_entity.id
_entity.type
_entity.pdbx_description
1 polymer ?
#
loop_
_entity_poly.entity_id
_entity_poly.type
_entity_poly.pdbx_seq_one_letter_code
_entity_poly.pdbx_strand_id
1 'polypeptide(L)'
;MGPPRFGKSCLTKISDSFLKQGRTRWLTGLVCAATLLQASCSRPVPSPVFVAIQHEVSPEPVRVGSATITLKLSDASGKPITGAHIAIETDMSHAGMGPGFAKAKEAEAGHYRALLEFQMAGDWVVLLHVTLPGGTKLERQIDVRGVQPK
;
A
#
# COMPACT_ATOMS: atom_id res chain seq x y z
N MET A 1 34.43 18.41 5.16
CA MET A 1 33.31 18.42 4.25
C MET A 1 32.12 18.99 5.00
N GLY A 2 31.74 20.24 4.68
CA GLY A 2 30.77 21.02 5.43
C GLY A 2 29.32 20.86 4.88
N PRO A 3 28.32 21.16 5.69
CA PRO A 3 26.92 21.03 5.30
C PRO A 3 26.42 22.20 4.40
N PRO A 4 25.41 22.00 3.56
CA PRO A 4 24.90 23.05 2.69
C PRO A 4 24.07 24.08 3.47
N ARG A 5 24.35 25.35 3.18
CA ARG A 5 23.68 26.53 3.72
C ARG A 5 22.33 26.73 3.03
N PHE A 6 21.28 26.83 3.81
CA PHE A 6 19.97 27.32 3.37
C PHE A 6 20.02 28.86 3.20
N GLY A 7 19.73 29.32 2.00
CA GLY A 7 19.60 30.73 1.66
C GLY A 7 18.32 31.33 2.20
N LYS A 8 18.47 32.40 2.95
CA LYS A 8 17.43 33.34 3.37
C LYS A 8 17.21 34.36 2.25
N SER A 9 16.01 34.86 2.18
CA SER A 9 15.59 36.19 1.71
C SER A 9 14.64 36.18 0.53
N CYS A 10 13.40 36.49 0.84
CA CYS A 10 12.61 37.38 0.02
C CYS A 10 11.79 38.30 0.93
N LEU A 11 12.42 39.41 1.33
CA LEU A 11 11.73 40.58 1.88
C LEU A 11 11.17 41.38 0.70
N THR A 12 9.91 41.34 0.52
CA THR A 12 9.22 42.31 -0.37
C THR A 12 8.87 43.52 0.42
N LYS A 13 9.53 44.58 0.01
CA LYS A 13 9.44 45.97 0.40
C LYS A 13 8.05 46.52 0.04
N ILE A 14 7.23 46.86 1.03
CA ILE A 14 6.00 47.59 0.86
C ILE A 14 6.38 49.07 0.77
N SER A 15 6.12 49.65 -0.38
CA SER A 15 6.29 51.08 -0.63
C SER A 15 5.02 51.84 -0.24
N ASP A 16 5.13 52.62 0.82
CA ASP A 16 4.16 53.66 1.15
C ASP A 16 4.20 54.73 0.08
N SER A 17 3.09 55.00 -0.50
CA SER A 17 2.75 56.34 -1.03
C SER A 17 1.36 56.35 -1.67
N PHE A 18 0.40 56.92 -1.05
CA PHE A 18 -0.40 58.00 -1.61
C PHE A 18 -1.62 58.29 -0.73
N LEU A 19 -1.40 59.20 0.20
CA LEU A 19 -2.45 60.04 0.75
C LEU A 19 -2.80 61.11 -0.28
N LYS A 20 -3.99 61.10 -0.83
CA LYS A 20 -4.67 62.35 -1.22
C LYS A 20 -6.18 62.18 -1.31
N GLN A 21 -6.81 62.64 -0.29
CA GLN A 21 -8.00 63.51 -0.21
C GLN A 21 -8.96 63.53 -1.41
N GLY A 22 -10.22 63.16 -1.16
CA GLY A 22 -11.38 63.47 -2.00
C GLY A 22 -12.66 63.19 -1.24
N ARG A 23 -13.17 64.26 -0.56
CA ARG A 23 -14.50 64.27 0.06
C ARG A 23 -15.54 64.21 -1.04
N THR A 24 -16.54 63.35 -0.96
CA THR A 24 -17.95 63.65 -1.22
C THR A 24 -18.81 62.37 -1.16
N ARG A 25 -19.61 62.26 -0.10
CA ARG A 25 -21.09 62.10 -0.08
C ARG A 25 -21.72 60.93 -0.83
N TRP A 26 -22.42 60.09 0.03
CA TRP A 26 -23.72 59.48 -0.19
C TRP A 26 -23.82 58.30 -1.18
N LEU A 27 -24.10 57.14 -0.70
CA LEU A 27 -25.35 56.38 -0.77
C LEU A 27 -25.07 54.89 -0.66
N THR A 28 -25.64 54.32 0.39
CA THR A 28 -26.23 52.97 0.44
C THR A 28 -25.91 52.02 -0.73
N GLY A 29 -25.13 51.03 -0.47
CA GLY A 29 -24.93 49.90 -1.37
C GLY A 29 -24.47 48.67 -0.58
N LEU A 30 -25.43 47.89 -0.19
CA LEU A 30 -25.45 46.47 0.09
C LEU A 30 -24.09 45.78 -0.01
N VAL A 31 -23.42 45.60 1.13
CA VAL A 31 -22.28 44.71 1.24
C VAL A 31 -22.80 43.27 1.19
N CYS A 32 -22.83 42.71 0.00
CA CYS A 32 -22.98 41.28 -0.21
C CYS A 32 -21.71 40.62 0.29
N ALA A 33 -21.71 40.22 1.56
CA ALA A 33 -20.71 39.33 2.13
C ALA A 33 -20.90 37.95 1.49
N ALA A 34 -20.30 37.76 0.33
CA ALA A 34 -20.12 36.44 -0.25
C ALA A 34 -19.06 35.72 0.56
N THR A 35 -19.48 35.11 1.67
CA THR A 35 -18.68 34.09 2.36
C THR A 35 -18.57 32.87 1.44
N LEU A 36 -17.48 32.81 0.71
CA LEU A 36 -17.06 31.60 0.03
C LEU A 36 -16.85 30.51 1.10
N LEU A 37 -17.87 29.69 1.30
CA LEU A 37 -17.71 28.41 1.96
C LEU A 37 -16.78 27.56 1.08
N GLN A 38 -15.51 27.59 1.38
CA GLN A 38 -14.56 26.61 0.88
C GLN A 38 -14.88 25.29 1.57
N ALA A 39 -15.74 24.51 0.95
CA ALA A 39 -15.91 23.11 1.30
C ALA A 39 -14.59 22.40 0.99
N SER A 40 -13.71 22.37 2.00
CA SER A 40 -12.49 21.59 1.96
C SER A 40 -12.92 20.13 1.93
N CYS A 41 -13.01 19.55 0.75
CA CYS A 41 -13.14 18.09 0.59
C CYS A 41 -11.84 17.46 1.05
N SER A 42 -11.68 17.30 2.36
CA SER A 42 -10.65 16.42 2.92
C SER A 42 -11.03 15.01 2.53
N ARG A 43 -10.39 14.48 1.47
CA ARG A 43 -10.44 13.04 1.20
C ARG A 43 -9.87 12.36 2.44
N PRO A 44 -10.62 11.45 3.08
CA PRO A 44 -10.07 10.68 4.18
C PRO A 44 -8.86 9.92 3.63
N VAL A 45 -7.68 10.24 4.16
CA VAL A 45 -6.49 9.44 3.92
C VAL A 45 -6.79 8.07 4.54
N PRO A 46 -6.81 6.98 3.75
CA PRO A 46 -7.07 5.67 4.31
C PRO A 46 -6.01 5.39 5.36
N SER A 47 -6.43 5.16 6.59
CA SER A 47 -5.54 4.74 7.65
C SER A 47 -4.81 3.47 7.21
N PRO A 48 -3.49 3.34 7.44
CA PRO A 48 -2.77 2.14 7.09
C PRO A 48 -3.43 0.94 7.77
N VAL A 49 -4.02 0.06 6.98
CA VAL A 49 -4.59 -1.18 7.49
C VAL A 49 -3.42 -2.10 7.81
N PHE A 50 -3.20 -2.32 9.09
CA PHE A 50 -2.19 -3.28 9.54
C PHE A 50 -2.73 -4.70 9.37
N VAL A 51 -2.07 -5.50 8.54
CA VAL A 51 -2.37 -6.93 8.35
C VAL A 51 -1.13 -7.72 8.66
N ALA A 52 -1.23 -8.60 9.66
CA ALA A 52 -0.21 -9.61 9.92
C ALA A 52 -0.47 -10.81 9.02
N ILE A 53 0.55 -11.23 8.27
CA ILE A 53 0.52 -12.42 7.42
C ILE A 53 1.60 -13.36 7.91
N GLN A 54 1.20 -14.51 8.43
CA GLN A 54 2.08 -15.64 8.72
C GLN A 54 1.95 -16.65 7.58
N HIS A 55 3.04 -17.32 7.24
CA HIS A 55 3.05 -18.29 6.14
C HIS A 55 3.85 -19.51 6.51
N GLU A 56 3.47 -20.62 5.90
CA GLU A 56 4.17 -21.91 5.99
C GLU A 56 4.09 -22.60 4.62
N VAL A 57 5.19 -23.16 4.16
CA VAL A 57 5.25 -23.92 2.90
C VAL A 57 5.59 -25.37 3.23
N SER A 58 4.78 -26.29 2.77
CA SER A 58 4.93 -27.72 3.05
C SER A 58 4.97 -28.53 1.74
N PRO A 59 5.80 -29.57 1.64
CA PRO A 59 6.68 -30.15 2.67
C PRO A 59 7.94 -29.32 2.93
N GLU A 60 8.57 -29.52 4.08
CA GLU A 60 9.89 -28.96 4.38
C GLU A 60 10.90 -30.12 4.53
N PRO A 61 12.03 -30.08 3.79
CA PRO A 61 12.44 -29.08 2.81
C PRO A 61 11.55 -29.09 1.55
N VAL A 62 11.35 -27.89 0.98
CA VAL A 62 10.60 -27.75 -0.27
C VAL A 62 11.37 -28.40 -1.41
N ARG A 63 10.66 -29.16 -2.25
CA ARG A 63 11.23 -29.86 -3.42
C ARG A 63 10.54 -29.44 -4.70
N VAL A 64 11.23 -29.68 -5.81
CA VAL A 64 10.64 -29.53 -7.14
C VAL A 64 9.35 -30.35 -7.25
N GLY A 65 8.29 -29.72 -7.71
CA GLY A 65 6.93 -30.24 -7.81
C GLY A 65 5.95 -29.39 -7.01
N SER A 66 4.86 -30.03 -6.60
CA SER A 66 3.77 -29.36 -5.89
C SER A 66 4.10 -29.17 -4.41
N ALA A 67 3.87 -27.98 -3.90
CA ALA A 67 3.94 -27.64 -2.48
C ALA A 67 2.69 -26.86 -2.06
N THR A 68 2.29 -27.01 -0.81
CA THR A 68 1.16 -26.28 -0.24
C THR A 68 1.67 -25.09 0.56
N ILE A 69 1.18 -23.91 0.25
CA ILE A 69 1.35 -22.74 1.11
C ILE A 69 0.12 -22.57 1.98
N THR A 70 0.32 -22.40 3.27
CA THR A 70 -0.70 -22.02 4.25
C THR A 70 -0.42 -20.60 4.71
N LEU A 71 -1.43 -19.76 4.68
CA LEU A 71 -1.36 -18.36 5.07
C LEU A 71 -2.34 -18.10 6.21
N LYS A 72 -1.90 -17.40 7.25
CA LYS A 72 -2.77 -16.95 8.33
C LYS A 72 -2.80 -15.41 8.32
N LEU A 73 -3.98 -14.86 8.11
CA LEU A 73 -4.21 -13.42 8.07
C LEU A 73 -4.90 -12.96 9.34
N SER A 74 -4.36 -11.93 9.98
CA SER A 74 -4.98 -11.30 11.15
C SER A 74 -4.80 -9.78 11.12
N ASP A 75 -5.72 -9.07 11.77
CA ASP A 75 -5.63 -7.63 11.97
C ASP A 75 -4.69 -7.27 13.13
N ALA A 76 -4.56 -5.98 13.43
CA ALA A 76 -3.69 -5.48 14.50
C ALA A 76 -4.08 -5.99 15.90
N SER A 77 -5.32 -6.44 16.10
CA SER A 77 -5.81 -7.01 17.35
C SER A 77 -5.62 -8.53 17.43
N GLY A 78 -5.10 -9.15 16.36
CA GLY A 78 -4.95 -10.60 16.25
C GLY A 78 -6.22 -11.32 15.78
N LYS A 79 -7.29 -10.59 15.45
CA LYS A 79 -8.54 -11.17 14.93
C LYS A 79 -8.33 -11.70 13.52
N PRO A 80 -8.80 -12.92 13.19
CA PRO A 80 -8.67 -13.48 11.85
C PRO A 80 -9.41 -12.62 10.81
N ILE A 81 -8.77 -12.42 9.66
CA ILE A 81 -9.35 -11.74 8.52
C ILE A 81 -9.90 -12.79 7.57
N THR A 82 -11.22 -12.84 7.44
CA THR A 82 -11.97 -13.76 6.58
C THR A 82 -12.39 -13.11 5.28
N GLY A 83 -12.65 -13.89 4.24
CA GLY A 83 -13.17 -13.39 2.96
C GLY A 83 -12.18 -12.57 2.14
N ALA A 84 -10.89 -12.68 2.40
CA ALA A 84 -9.87 -12.06 1.57
C ALA A 84 -9.67 -12.84 0.26
N HIS A 85 -9.42 -12.12 -0.84
CA HIS A 85 -9.01 -12.71 -2.11
C HIS A 85 -7.49 -12.64 -2.22
N ILE A 86 -6.84 -13.80 -2.35
CA ILE A 86 -5.39 -13.90 -2.42
C ILE A 86 -5.00 -14.54 -3.74
N ALA A 87 -4.38 -13.76 -4.61
CA ALA A 87 -3.68 -14.26 -5.79
C ALA A 87 -2.18 -14.41 -5.44
N ILE A 88 -1.57 -15.45 -5.94
CA ILE A 88 -0.18 -15.78 -5.68
C ILE A 88 0.53 -15.88 -7.01
N GLU A 89 1.66 -15.21 -7.10
CA GLU A 89 2.59 -15.30 -8.21
C GLU A 89 3.89 -15.91 -7.70
N THR A 90 4.42 -16.91 -8.41
CA THR A 90 5.71 -17.53 -8.09
C THR A 90 6.68 -17.28 -9.22
N ASP A 91 7.85 -16.75 -8.90
CA ASP A 91 8.89 -16.47 -9.88
C ASP A 91 10.24 -16.95 -9.34
N MET A 92 11.16 -17.23 -10.26
CA MET A 92 12.53 -17.56 -9.88
C MET A 92 13.34 -16.27 -9.66
N SER A 93 14.28 -16.35 -8.73
CA SER A 93 15.19 -15.23 -8.44
C SER A 93 16.15 -14.89 -9.59
N HIS A 94 16.17 -15.70 -10.66
CA HIS A 94 16.99 -15.46 -11.87
C HIS A 94 16.19 -15.68 -13.15
N ALA A 95 16.56 -14.96 -14.19
CA ALA A 95 15.89 -15.00 -15.48
C ALA A 95 15.93 -16.41 -16.12
N GLY A 96 14.82 -16.85 -16.69
CA GLY A 96 14.77 -18.08 -17.46
C GLY A 96 13.42 -18.77 -17.53
N MET A 97 12.48 -18.42 -16.63
CA MET A 97 11.14 -19.00 -16.63
C MET A 97 10.08 -17.92 -16.48
N GLY A 98 8.90 -18.17 -17.01
CA GLY A 98 7.75 -17.33 -16.78
C GLY A 98 7.15 -17.59 -15.38
N PRO A 99 6.45 -16.60 -14.81
CA PRO A 99 5.84 -16.71 -13.49
C PRO A 99 4.73 -17.77 -13.46
N GLY A 100 4.63 -18.49 -12.34
CA GLY A 100 3.51 -19.35 -12.02
C GLY A 100 2.42 -18.57 -11.27
N PHE A 101 1.16 -18.97 -11.43
CA PHE A 101 0.02 -18.32 -10.76
C PHE A 101 -0.83 -19.32 -10.00
N ALA A 102 -1.24 -18.94 -8.80
CA ALA A 102 -2.16 -19.72 -7.98
C ALA A 102 -3.16 -18.79 -7.27
N LYS A 103 -4.23 -19.38 -6.73
CA LYS A 103 -5.19 -18.66 -5.88
C LYS A 103 -5.36 -19.41 -4.58
N ALA A 104 -5.24 -18.71 -3.47
CA ALA A 104 -5.51 -19.29 -2.18
C ALA A 104 -7.01 -19.33 -1.90
N LYS A 105 -7.47 -20.41 -1.29
CA LYS A 105 -8.84 -20.60 -0.81
C LYS A 105 -8.83 -20.56 0.71
N GLU A 106 -9.84 -19.92 1.28
CA GLU A 106 -10.06 -19.95 2.71
C GLU A 106 -10.49 -21.36 3.12
N ALA A 107 -9.73 -21.97 4.03
CA ALA A 107 -9.99 -23.29 4.56
C ALA A 107 -10.69 -23.20 5.93
N GLU A 108 -10.26 -22.24 6.75
CA GLU A 108 -10.80 -21.91 8.06
C GLU A 108 -10.73 -20.40 8.23
N ALA A 109 -11.42 -19.86 9.23
CA ALA A 109 -11.46 -18.40 9.47
C ALA A 109 -10.05 -17.79 9.54
N GLY A 110 -9.73 -16.97 8.55
CA GLY A 110 -8.43 -16.31 8.39
C GLY A 110 -7.27 -17.23 7.99
N HIS A 111 -7.53 -18.52 7.71
CA HIS A 111 -6.55 -19.45 7.18
C HIS A 111 -6.83 -19.76 5.72
N TYR A 112 -5.83 -19.54 4.90
CA TYR A 112 -5.91 -19.69 3.44
C TYR A 112 -4.88 -20.70 2.98
N ARG A 113 -5.22 -21.53 1.99
CA ARG A 113 -4.33 -22.52 1.40
C ARG A 113 -4.31 -22.41 -0.11
N ALA A 114 -3.12 -22.60 -0.69
CA ALA A 114 -2.94 -22.72 -2.13
C ALA A 114 -1.93 -23.81 -2.45
N LEU A 115 -2.05 -24.37 -3.64
CA LEU A 115 -1.06 -25.27 -4.22
C LEU A 115 -0.14 -24.44 -5.11
N LEU A 116 1.15 -24.53 -4.86
CA LEU A 116 2.21 -23.92 -5.65
C LEU A 116 2.93 -25.00 -6.43
N GLU A 117 3.48 -24.64 -7.60
CA GLU A 117 4.28 -25.55 -8.41
C GLU A 117 5.68 -24.97 -8.58
N PHE A 118 6.67 -25.67 -8.03
CA PHE A 118 8.08 -25.33 -8.18
C PHE A 118 8.69 -26.20 -9.29
N GLN A 119 8.95 -25.61 -10.44
CA GLN A 119 9.37 -26.37 -11.64
C GLN A 119 10.85 -26.72 -11.63
N MET A 120 11.67 -25.98 -10.89
CA MET A 120 13.12 -26.18 -10.79
C MET A 120 13.63 -26.03 -9.38
N ALA A 121 14.79 -26.62 -9.11
CA ALA A 121 15.53 -26.39 -7.88
C ALA A 121 16.16 -25.00 -7.87
N GLY A 122 16.28 -24.37 -6.71
CA GLY A 122 16.87 -23.06 -6.52
C GLY A 122 16.03 -22.14 -5.64
N ASP A 123 16.28 -20.83 -5.75
CA ASP A 123 15.60 -19.81 -4.95
C ASP A 123 14.42 -19.22 -5.71
N TRP A 124 13.30 -19.15 -5.02
CA TRP A 124 12.04 -18.67 -5.56
C TRP A 124 11.52 -17.46 -4.77
N VAL A 125 10.80 -16.60 -5.46
CA VAL A 125 10.06 -15.49 -4.88
C VAL A 125 8.57 -15.77 -5.06
N VAL A 126 7.82 -15.67 -3.96
CA VAL A 126 6.37 -15.83 -3.93
C VAL A 126 5.77 -14.47 -3.60
N LEU A 127 5.04 -13.88 -4.54
CA LEU A 127 4.33 -12.61 -4.36
C LEU A 127 2.87 -12.89 -4.02
N LEU A 128 2.42 -12.36 -2.90
CA LEU A 128 1.03 -12.43 -2.46
C LEU A 128 0.33 -11.12 -2.80
N HIS A 129 -0.68 -11.17 -3.64
CA HIS A 129 -1.59 -10.05 -3.92
C HIS A 129 -2.87 -10.26 -3.13
N VAL A 130 -3.00 -9.59 -2.00
CA VAL A 130 -4.12 -9.76 -1.08
C VAL A 130 -5.10 -8.60 -1.25
N THR A 131 -6.36 -8.92 -1.54
CA THR A 131 -7.47 -7.98 -1.54
C THR A 131 -8.38 -8.30 -0.37
N LEU A 132 -8.46 -7.39 0.59
CA LEU A 132 -9.31 -7.51 1.78
C LEU A 132 -10.80 -7.33 1.44
N PRO A 133 -11.73 -7.79 2.27
CA PRO A 133 -13.18 -7.63 2.03
C PRO A 133 -13.61 -6.17 1.84
N GLY A 134 -12.89 -5.21 2.45
CA GLY A 134 -13.10 -3.76 2.27
C GLY A 134 -12.50 -3.18 0.99
N GLY A 135 -11.94 -4.02 0.08
CA GLY A 135 -11.34 -3.58 -1.17
C GLY A 135 -9.90 -3.06 -1.05
N THR A 136 -9.35 -2.97 0.15
CA THR A 136 -7.94 -2.60 0.37
C THR A 136 -7.03 -3.68 -0.21
N LYS A 137 -6.05 -3.27 -1.00
CA LYS A 137 -5.07 -4.17 -1.60
C LYS A 137 -3.73 -4.00 -0.90
N LEU A 138 -3.06 -5.11 -0.70
CA LEU A 138 -1.70 -5.16 -0.17
C LEU A 138 -0.90 -6.25 -0.88
N GLU A 139 0.39 -6.08 -0.92
CA GLU A 139 1.33 -7.03 -1.49
C GLU A 139 2.34 -7.47 -0.44
N ARG A 140 2.72 -8.73 -0.49
CA ARG A 140 3.74 -9.31 0.38
C ARG A 140 4.60 -10.26 -0.41
N GLN A 141 5.91 -10.09 -0.30
CA GLN A 141 6.90 -11.02 -0.82
C GLN A 141 7.30 -12.03 0.24
N ILE A 142 7.47 -13.27 -0.19
CA ILE A 142 7.99 -14.38 0.58
C ILE A 142 9.12 -15.02 -0.23
N ASP A 143 10.28 -15.17 0.37
CA ASP A 143 11.41 -15.86 -0.25
C ASP A 143 11.40 -17.32 0.15
N VAL A 144 11.31 -18.21 -0.84
CA VAL A 144 11.44 -19.66 -0.66
C VAL A 144 12.80 -20.09 -1.19
N ARG A 145 13.74 -20.25 -0.26
CA ARG A 145 15.13 -20.52 -0.62
C ARG A 145 15.43 -22.03 -0.65
N GLY A 146 16.30 -22.40 -1.57
CA GLY A 146 16.87 -23.73 -1.62
C GLY A 146 15.86 -24.82 -1.93
N VAL A 147 14.93 -24.60 -2.85
CA VAL A 147 14.07 -25.67 -3.37
C VAL A 147 14.96 -26.77 -3.91
N GLN A 148 14.82 -27.98 -3.34
CA GLN A 148 15.67 -29.12 -3.65
C GLN A 148 15.20 -29.85 -4.92
N PRO A 149 16.09 -30.51 -5.65
CA PRO A 149 15.70 -31.43 -6.72
C PRO A 149 14.77 -32.53 -6.20
N LYS A 150 14.04 -33.16 -7.11
CA LYS A 150 13.22 -34.32 -6.84
C LYS A 150 14.02 -35.48 -6.28
#